data_1d1f70d365b652b9ede969411c595a9c
#
_entry.id   1d1f70d365b652b9ede969411c595a9c
#
_cell.length_a   1.000
_cell.length_b   1.000
_cell.length_c   1.000
_cell.angle_alpha   90.00
_cell.angle_beta   90.00
_cell.angle_gamma   90.00
#
_symmetry.space_group_name_H-M   'P 1'
#
loop_
_entity.id
_entity.type
_entity.pdbx_description
1 polymer ?
#
loop_
_entity_poly.entity_id
_entity_poly.type
_entity_poly.pdbx_seq_one_letter_code
_entity_poly.pdbx_strand_id
1 'polypeptide(L)'
;MGPEGELYGCWNDVGNPSRVYGNISENLTNESLFISYKTKADPLEDPNCLQCLLFPACNGGCPYERIKRLERGDPPADCPLIKDNIDSHLWNHYLCRQKPIPNP
;
A
#
# COMPACT_ATOMS: atom_id res chain seq x y z
N MET A 1 -0.26 1.04 15.79
CA MET A 1 -0.86 1.27 17.12
C MET A 1 -0.27 2.55 17.70
N GLY A 2 -1.11 3.40 18.27
CA GLY A 2 -0.68 4.63 18.94
C GLY A 2 -0.26 4.40 20.41
N PRO A 3 0.27 5.45 21.06
CA PRO A 3 0.80 5.33 22.42
C PRO A 3 -0.26 5.01 23.49
N GLU A 4 -1.52 5.31 23.23
CA GLU A 4 -2.64 5.03 24.16
C GLU A 4 -3.42 3.77 23.74
N GLY A 5 -2.86 2.95 22.84
CA GLY A 5 -3.47 1.74 22.34
C GLY A 5 -4.42 1.91 21.16
N GLU A 6 -4.44 3.08 20.55
CA GLU A 6 -5.26 3.36 19.35
C GLU A 6 -4.81 2.51 18.19
N LEU A 7 -5.76 1.99 17.43
CA LEU A 7 -5.54 1.17 16.26
C LEU A 7 -5.77 1.96 14.97
N TYR A 8 -4.78 1.94 14.10
CA TYR A 8 -4.80 2.62 12.80
C TYR A 8 -4.59 1.62 11.66
N GLY A 9 -5.14 1.92 10.49
CA GLY A 9 -4.94 1.11 9.29
C GLY A 9 -3.57 1.29 8.64
N CYS A 10 -2.95 2.45 8.87
CA CYS A 10 -1.64 2.79 8.34
C CYS A 10 -0.85 3.64 9.35
N TRP A 11 0.45 3.48 9.39
CA TRP A 11 1.32 4.30 10.24
C TRP A 11 1.27 5.80 9.91
N ASN A 12 0.93 6.15 8.67
CA ASN A 12 0.72 7.54 8.26
C ASN A 12 -0.49 8.21 8.94
N ASP A 13 -1.41 7.42 9.46
CA ASP A 13 -2.60 7.90 10.16
C ASP A 13 -2.38 8.12 11.66
N VAL A 14 -1.24 7.68 12.20
CA VAL A 14 -0.94 7.80 13.64
C VAL A 14 -0.97 9.28 14.06
N GLY A 15 -1.74 9.54 15.10
CA GLY A 15 -1.97 10.90 15.60
C GLY A 15 -3.22 11.60 15.01
N ASN A 16 -3.91 10.98 14.05
CA ASN A 16 -5.16 11.50 13.50
C ASN A 16 -6.37 10.79 14.12
N PRO A 17 -7.11 11.45 15.02
CA PRO A 17 -8.25 10.81 15.71
C PRO A 17 -9.34 10.30 14.78
N SER A 18 -9.52 10.94 13.61
CA SER A 18 -10.55 10.54 12.63
C SER A 18 -10.21 9.20 11.94
N ARG A 19 -8.99 8.73 12.06
CA ARG A 19 -8.50 7.49 11.45
C ARG A 19 -8.32 6.33 12.44
N VAL A 20 -8.70 6.53 13.70
CA VAL A 20 -8.72 5.48 14.71
C VAL A 20 -9.92 4.58 14.46
N TYR A 21 -9.70 3.29 14.24
CA TYR A 21 -10.79 2.33 14.07
C TYR A 21 -11.04 1.45 15.30
N GLY A 22 -10.21 1.56 16.32
CA GLY A 22 -10.36 0.79 17.53
C GLY A 22 -9.31 1.11 18.57
N ASN A 23 -9.38 0.41 19.69
CA ASN A 23 -8.38 0.48 20.74
C ASN A 23 -8.09 -0.93 21.25
N ILE A 24 -6.86 -1.21 21.61
CA ILE A 24 -6.43 -2.52 22.09
C ILE A 24 -7.21 -2.99 23.32
N SER A 25 -7.70 -2.05 24.14
CA SER A 25 -8.48 -2.34 25.36
C SER A 25 -10.00 -2.39 25.13
N GLU A 26 -10.52 -1.79 24.02
CA GLU A 26 -11.94 -1.58 23.80
C GLU A 26 -12.49 -2.23 22.53
N ASN A 27 -11.63 -2.95 21.78
CA ASN A 27 -11.98 -3.54 20.49
C ASN A 27 -12.21 -2.49 19.36
N LEU A 28 -12.99 -2.89 18.37
CA LEU A 28 -13.32 -2.00 17.24
C LEU A 28 -14.37 -0.97 17.65
N THR A 29 -14.05 0.32 17.47
CA THR A 29 -14.97 1.44 17.73
C THR A 29 -15.51 2.03 16.44
N ASN A 30 -14.84 1.83 15.30
CA ASN A 30 -15.27 2.28 13.98
C ASN A 30 -15.10 1.16 12.96
N GLU A 31 -16.05 0.25 12.90
CA GLU A 31 -16.03 -0.91 12.00
C GLU A 31 -16.06 -0.51 10.54
N SER A 32 -16.78 0.56 10.17
CA SER A 32 -16.85 1.01 8.78
C SER A 32 -15.49 1.47 8.25
N LEU A 33 -14.72 2.15 9.08
CA LEU A 33 -13.35 2.54 8.74
C LEU A 33 -12.44 1.32 8.60
N PHE A 34 -12.53 0.37 9.53
CA PHE A 34 -11.78 -0.88 9.46
C PHE A 34 -12.08 -1.67 8.19
N ILE A 35 -13.37 -1.85 7.88
CA ILE A 35 -13.81 -2.53 6.66
C ILE A 35 -13.31 -1.81 5.42
N SER A 36 -13.30 -0.47 5.40
CA SER A 36 -12.83 0.30 4.25
C SER A 36 -11.36 0.03 3.92
N TYR A 37 -10.50 -0.16 4.92
CA TYR A 37 -9.11 -0.55 4.72
C TYR A 37 -8.97 -1.96 4.12
N LYS A 38 -9.93 -2.83 4.35
CA LYS A 38 -9.92 -4.20 3.81
C LYS A 38 -10.51 -4.28 2.41
N THR A 39 -11.56 -3.54 2.12
CA THR A 39 -12.33 -3.65 0.87
C THR A 39 -11.96 -2.62 -0.18
N LYS A 40 -11.79 -1.36 0.21
CA LYS A 40 -11.50 -0.27 -0.75
C LYS A 40 -10.05 -0.28 -1.24
N ALA A 41 -9.16 -0.86 -0.45
CA ALA A 41 -7.75 -0.99 -0.82
C ALA A 41 -7.42 -2.28 -1.56
N ASP A 42 -8.42 -3.13 -1.84
CA ASP A 42 -8.21 -4.41 -2.49
C ASP A 42 -7.87 -4.23 -3.97
N PRO A 43 -6.64 -4.59 -4.39
CA PRO A 43 -6.23 -4.49 -5.79
C PRO A 43 -6.92 -5.53 -6.69
N LEU A 44 -7.49 -6.60 -6.13
CA LEU A 44 -8.22 -7.61 -6.90
C LEU A 44 -9.54 -7.08 -7.45
N GLU A 45 -10.06 -6.00 -6.89
CA GLU A 45 -11.22 -5.29 -7.40
C GLU A 45 -10.88 -4.31 -8.55
N ASP A 46 -9.59 -4.09 -8.84
CA ASP A 46 -9.13 -3.17 -9.87
C ASP A 46 -8.73 -3.93 -11.13
N PRO A 47 -9.48 -3.78 -12.25
CA PRO A 47 -9.16 -4.46 -13.52
C PRO A 47 -7.77 -4.13 -14.06
N ASN A 48 -7.28 -2.92 -13.82
CA ASN A 48 -5.94 -2.51 -14.24
C ASN A 48 -4.84 -3.29 -13.51
N CYS A 49 -5.05 -3.57 -12.22
CA CYS A 49 -4.13 -4.39 -11.43
C CYS A 49 -4.18 -5.86 -11.85
N LEU A 50 -5.36 -6.39 -12.12
CA LEU A 50 -5.54 -7.80 -12.55
C LEU A 50 -4.86 -8.12 -13.88
N GLN A 51 -4.77 -7.13 -14.78
CA GLN A 51 -4.12 -7.27 -16.08
C GLN A 51 -2.65 -6.87 -16.08
N CYS A 52 -2.13 -6.43 -14.95
CA CYS A 52 -0.76 -5.92 -14.84
C CYS A 52 0.24 -7.03 -14.59
N LEU A 53 1.28 -7.09 -15.45
CA LEU A 53 2.37 -8.04 -15.31
C LEU A 53 3.12 -7.90 -13.98
N LEU A 54 3.17 -6.70 -13.42
CA LEU A 54 3.86 -6.40 -12.16
C LEU A 54 3.03 -6.71 -10.92
N PHE A 55 1.76 -7.06 -11.06
CA PHE A 55 0.86 -7.28 -9.93
C PHE A 55 1.43 -8.21 -8.84
N PRO A 56 2.05 -9.36 -9.18
CA PRO A 56 2.59 -10.26 -8.15
C PRO A 56 3.69 -9.65 -7.29
N ALA A 57 4.43 -8.68 -7.83
CA ALA A 57 5.48 -7.98 -7.10
C ALA A 57 4.97 -6.70 -6.41
N CYS A 58 4.06 -5.98 -7.07
CA CYS A 58 3.52 -4.70 -6.60
C CYS A 58 2.41 -4.86 -5.55
N ASN A 59 1.58 -5.90 -5.67
CA ASN A 59 0.40 -6.14 -4.83
C ASN A 59 -0.59 -4.96 -4.78
N GLY A 60 -0.63 -4.12 -5.83
CA GLY A 60 -1.55 -3.00 -5.95
C GLY A 60 -1.09 -1.71 -5.28
N GLY A 61 0.13 -1.64 -4.79
CA GLY A 61 0.69 -0.45 -4.17
C GLY A 61 0.26 -0.25 -2.71
N CYS A 62 0.35 0.98 -2.23
CA CYS A 62 0.05 1.33 -0.85
C CYS A 62 -1.46 1.42 -0.59
N PRO A 63 -2.02 0.64 0.35
CA PRO A 63 -3.45 0.71 0.69
C PRO A 63 -3.89 2.10 1.15
N TYR A 64 -3.06 2.80 1.89
CA TYR A 64 -3.32 4.17 2.34
C TYR A 64 -3.52 5.13 1.15
N GLU A 65 -2.62 5.09 0.17
CA GLU A 65 -2.73 5.92 -1.03
C GLU A 65 -3.97 5.57 -1.85
N ARG A 66 -4.30 4.27 -2.00
CA ARG A 66 -5.51 3.85 -2.71
C ARG A 66 -6.77 4.42 -2.05
N ILE A 67 -6.88 4.35 -0.73
CA ILE A 67 -8.02 4.89 0.01
C ILE A 67 -8.09 6.41 -0.14
N LYS A 68 -6.97 7.11 0.00
CA LYS A 68 -6.90 8.56 -0.16
C LYS A 68 -7.30 9.02 -1.57
N ARG A 69 -6.88 8.29 -2.59
CA ARG A 69 -7.29 8.57 -3.98
C ARG A 69 -8.79 8.38 -4.18
N LEU A 70 -9.35 7.30 -3.68
CA LEU A 70 -10.80 7.05 -3.74
C LEU A 70 -11.60 8.15 -3.03
N GLU A 71 -11.15 8.63 -1.88
CA GLU A 71 -11.78 9.73 -1.14
C GLU A 71 -11.76 11.05 -1.91
N ARG A 72 -10.72 11.28 -2.74
CA ARG A 72 -10.61 12.46 -3.60
C ARG A 72 -11.32 12.32 -4.93
N GLY A 73 -11.83 11.13 -5.27
CA GLY A 73 -12.42 10.83 -6.57
C GLY A 73 -11.40 10.55 -7.68
N ASP A 74 -10.14 10.33 -7.33
CA ASP A 74 -9.07 9.97 -8.27
C ASP A 74 -9.10 8.47 -8.60
N PRO A 75 -8.45 8.04 -9.72
CA PRO A 75 -8.26 6.63 -9.99
C PRO A 75 -7.55 5.92 -8.83
N PRO A 76 -7.98 4.72 -8.43
CA PRO A 76 -7.47 4.06 -7.22
C PRO A 76 -6.02 3.63 -7.30
N ALA A 77 -5.52 3.35 -8.51
CA ALA A 77 -4.17 2.85 -8.69
C ALA A 77 -3.15 3.98 -8.80
N ASP A 78 -2.18 3.99 -7.88
CA ASP A 78 -0.96 4.76 -8.00
C ASP A 78 0.16 3.80 -8.43
N CYS A 79 0.30 3.67 -9.74
CA CYS A 79 1.26 2.72 -10.31
C CYS A 79 2.70 3.18 -10.07
N PRO A 80 3.60 2.29 -9.65
CA PRO A 80 5.00 2.64 -9.47
C PRO A 80 5.67 2.97 -10.81
N LEU A 81 6.66 3.85 -10.79
CA LEU A 81 7.41 4.27 -11.98
C LEU A 81 8.07 3.09 -12.71
N ILE A 82 8.37 2.01 -12.00
CA ILE A 82 8.93 0.79 -12.58
C ILE A 82 8.03 0.18 -13.65
N LYS A 83 6.72 0.40 -13.56
CA LYS A 83 5.76 -0.13 -14.54
C LYS A 83 6.05 0.30 -15.95
N ASP A 84 6.47 1.55 -16.13
CA ASP A 84 6.75 2.11 -17.44
C ASP A 84 8.20 1.86 -17.91
N ASN A 85 9.07 1.38 -17.02
CA ASN A 85 10.51 1.22 -17.26
C ASN A 85 11.03 -0.15 -16.79
N ILE A 86 10.23 -1.20 -16.89
CA ILE A 86 10.57 -2.52 -16.34
C ILE A 86 11.87 -3.08 -16.96
N ASP A 87 12.06 -2.92 -18.26
CA ASP A 87 13.24 -3.43 -18.95
C ASP A 87 14.53 -2.78 -18.42
N SER A 88 14.50 -1.46 -18.22
CA SER A 88 15.64 -0.73 -17.65
C SER A 88 15.95 -1.18 -16.22
N HIS A 89 14.91 -1.42 -15.42
CA HIS A 89 15.09 -1.90 -14.04
C HIS A 89 15.65 -3.32 -13.99
N LEU A 90 15.16 -4.22 -14.84
CA LEU A 90 15.66 -5.59 -14.94
C LEU A 90 17.12 -5.60 -15.41
N TRP A 91 17.46 -4.78 -16.42
CA TRP A 91 18.80 -4.65 -16.92
C TRP A 91 19.75 -4.12 -15.85
N ASN A 92 19.39 -3.07 -15.15
CA ASN A 92 20.18 -2.52 -14.06
C ASN A 92 20.39 -3.54 -12.94
N HIS A 93 19.34 -4.28 -12.58
CA HIS A 93 19.45 -5.35 -11.58
C HIS A 93 20.45 -6.43 -12.02
N TYR A 94 20.37 -6.86 -13.28
CA TYR A 94 21.31 -7.83 -13.86
C TYR A 94 22.75 -7.33 -13.79
N LEU A 95 23.00 -6.08 -14.22
CA LEU A 95 24.33 -5.48 -14.17
C LEU A 95 24.88 -5.38 -12.74
N CYS A 96 24.05 -5.03 -11.78
CA CYS A 96 24.46 -4.97 -10.36
C CYS A 96 24.86 -6.34 -9.82
N ARG A 97 24.19 -7.40 -10.26
CA ARG A 97 24.53 -8.78 -9.87
C ARG A 97 25.83 -9.29 -10.46
N GLN A 98 26.28 -8.70 -11.58
CA GLN A 98 27.56 -9.05 -12.20
C GLN A 98 28.78 -8.48 -11.46
N LYS A 99 28.58 -7.47 -10.62
CA LYS A 99 29.66 -6.89 -9.82
C LYS A 99 29.93 -7.77 -8.59
N PRO A 100 31.18 -8.16 -8.31
CA PRO A 100 31.46 -8.85 -7.07
C PRO A 100 31.13 -7.97 -5.89
N ILE A 101 30.40 -8.56 -4.92
CA ILE A 101 30.09 -7.86 -3.67
C ILE A 101 31.42 -7.64 -2.95
N PRO A 102 31.84 -6.40 -2.67
CA PRO A 102 33.07 -6.18 -1.91
C PRO A 102 32.88 -6.82 -0.53
N ASN A 103 33.79 -7.72 -0.16
CA ASN A 103 33.82 -8.27 1.19
C ASN A 103 34.06 -7.13 2.18
N PRO A 104 33.28 -7.10 3.28
CA PRO A 104 33.47 -6.09 4.33
C PRO A 104 34.86 -6.21 4.98
#